data_4dbbeafa3e7e68cfb652e123634e4e12
#
_entry.id   4dbbeafa3e7e68cfb652e123634e4e12
#
_cell.length_a   1.000
_cell.length_b   1.000
_cell.length_c   1.000
_cell.angle_alpha   90.00
_cell.angle_beta   90.00
_cell.angle_gamma   90.00
#
_symmetry.space_group_name_H-M   'P 1'
#
loop_
_entity.id
_entity.type
_entity.pdbx_description
1 polymer ?
#
loop_
_entity_poly.entity_id
_entity_poly.type
_entity_poly.pdbx_seq_one_letter_code
_entity_poly.pdbx_strand_id
1 'polypeptide(L)'
;MSALSGHVADYLRLRRALGFKLESPGRMLPQFVAWLDAAGEQTITVVSAIAWAQLPDTQPIVWAQRLAAVRGLARYLATIDPGTEIPPAGVFAARYQRPVPYVYSVAEVSRLLQATRTLCPPMRAATHEALFGLLGSSGMRVGEAIGLERSDVDLQDGIVTVRNGKSARARLVPLHPSATDALRAYAARRDQLRPAPKSDRGGFQLSSQRGGLLVG
;
A
#
# COMPACT_ATOMS: atom_id res chain seq x y z
N MET A 1 -29.22 -1.19 -7.49
CA MET A 1 -27.93 -0.55 -7.85
C MET A 1 -28.26 0.63 -8.73
N SER A 2 -27.82 1.83 -8.36
CA SER A 2 -28.07 3.04 -9.14
C SER A 2 -27.27 3.05 -10.44
N ALA A 3 -27.70 3.88 -11.42
CA ALA A 3 -26.95 4.09 -12.65
C ALA A 3 -25.51 4.57 -12.36
N LEU A 4 -25.36 5.44 -11.34
CA LEU A 4 -24.04 5.93 -10.89
C LEU A 4 -23.11 4.81 -10.42
N SER A 5 -23.62 3.77 -9.76
CA SER A 5 -22.81 2.61 -9.35
C SER A 5 -22.19 1.88 -10.54
N GLY A 6 -22.95 1.73 -11.63
CA GLY A 6 -22.46 1.17 -12.89
C GLY A 6 -21.34 2.03 -13.48
N HIS A 7 -21.55 3.32 -13.55
CA HIS A 7 -20.55 4.28 -14.06
C HIS A 7 -19.26 4.33 -13.23
N VAL A 8 -19.33 4.17 -11.91
CA VAL A 8 -18.13 4.04 -11.08
C VAL A 8 -17.31 2.80 -11.45
N ALA A 9 -17.99 1.66 -11.64
CA ALA A 9 -17.32 0.42 -12.05
C ALA A 9 -16.63 0.58 -13.42
N ASP A 10 -17.29 1.21 -14.37
CA ASP A 10 -16.77 1.47 -15.71
C ASP A 10 -15.57 2.42 -15.68
N TYR A 11 -15.68 3.52 -14.93
CA TYR A 11 -14.59 4.46 -14.72
C TYR A 11 -13.34 3.79 -14.13
N LEU A 12 -13.53 3.00 -13.06
CA LEU A 12 -12.42 2.31 -12.41
C LEU A 12 -11.78 1.26 -13.32
N ARG A 13 -12.60 0.52 -14.08
CA ARG A 13 -12.13 -0.46 -15.07
C ARG A 13 -11.29 0.21 -16.16
N LEU A 14 -11.81 1.29 -16.77
CA LEU A 14 -11.12 2.06 -17.80
C LEU A 14 -9.79 2.59 -17.31
N ARG A 15 -9.78 3.25 -16.15
CA ARG A 15 -8.55 3.84 -15.59
C ARG A 15 -7.51 2.79 -15.21
N ARG A 16 -7.96 1.63 -14.71
CA ARG A 16 -7.05 0.51 -14.39
C ARG A 16 -6.46 -0.13 -15.65
N ALA A 17 -7.23 -0.24 -16.73
CA ALA A 17 -6.72 -0.70 -18.02
C ALA A 17 -5.62 0.24 -18.58
N LEU A 18 -5.66 1.54 -18.23
CA LEU A 18 -4.64 2.52 -18.55
C LEU A 18 -3.43 2.51 -17.56
N GLY A 19 -3.34 1.52 -16.67
CA GLY A 19 -2.23 1.34 -15.73
C GLY A 19 -2.35 2.09 -14.40
N PHE A 20 -3.44 2.79 -14.12
CA PHE A 20 -3.64 3.44 -12.81
C PHE A 20 -4.16 2.45 -11.77
N LYS A 21 -3.49 2.33 -10.63
CA LYS A 21 -3.91 1.40 -9.56
C LYS A 21 -5.25 1.76 -8.93
N LEU A 22 -5.50 3.04 -8.69
CA LEU A 22 -6.72 3.62 -8.11
C LEU A 22 -7.23 2.87 -6.85
N GLU A 23 -6.32 2.49 -5.93
CA GLU A 23 -6.67 1.77 -4.71
C GLU A 23 -7.59 2.60 -3.79
N SER A 24 -7.19 3.84 -3.51
CA SER A 24 -7.99 4.75 -2.67
C SER A 24 -9.29 5.21 -3.35
N PRO A 25 -9.28 5.69 -4.61
CA PRO A 25 -10.52 5.99 -5.32
C PRO A 25 -11.45 4.78 -5.44
N GLY A 26 -10.91 3.57 -5.64
CA GLY A 26 -11.70 2.34 -5.71
C GLY A 26 -12.47 2.01 -4.44
N ARG A 27 -12.01 2.50 -3.27
CA ARG A 27 -12.72 2.38 -1.99
C ARG A 27 -13.65 3.56 -1.72
N MET A 28 -13.24 4.76 -2.11
CA MET A 28 -13.95 6.00 -1.81
C MET A 28 -15.17 6.22 -2.70
N LEU A 29 -15.05 5.97 -4.01
CA LEU A 29 -16.13 6.27 -4.97
C LEU A 29 -17.41 5.46 -4.76
N PRO A 30 -17.36 4.15 -4.45
CA PRO A 30 -18.58 3.42 -4.09
C PRO A 30 -19.27 3.98 -2.83
N GLN A 31 -18.50 4.46 -1.84
CA GLN A 31 -19.06 5.09 -0.64
C GLN A 31 -19.73 6.43 -0.96
N PHE A 32 -19.14 7.21 -1.87
CA PHE A 32 -19.73 8.46 -2.34
C PHE A 32 -21.06 8.24 -3.04
N VAL A 33 -21.11 7.27 -3.95
CA VAL A 33 -22.36 6.96 -4.68
C VAL A 33 -23.43 6.43 -3.72
N ALA A 34 -23.08 5.56 -2.79
CA ALA A 34 -24.03 5.08 -1.78
C ALA A 34 -24.60 6.23 -0.92
N TRP A 35 -23.77 7.24 -0.62
CA TRP A 35 -24.22 8.43 0.10
C TRP A 35 -25.15 9.32 -0.74
N LEU A 36 -24.87 9.52 -2.06
CA LEU A 36 -25.76 10.21 -2.98
C LEU A 36 -27.10 9.49 -3.13
N ASP A 37 -27.06 8.16 -3.31
CA ASP A 37 -28.27 7.34 -3.41
C ASP A 37 -29.15 7.48 -2.17
N ALA A 38 -28.55 7.50 -0.97
CA ALA A 38 -29.27 7.70 0.29
C ALA A 38 -29.88 9.11 0.42
N ALA A 39 -29.27 10.12 -0.22
CA ALA A 39 -29.78 11.48 -0.31
C ALA A 39 -30.85 11.66 -1.42
N GLY A 40 -31.10 10.64 -2.25
CA GLY A 40 -31.98 10.72 -3.40
C GLY A 40 -31.40 11.48 -4.60
N GLU A 41 -30.10 11.77 -4.58
CA GLU A 41 -29.39 12.48 -5.64
C GLU A 41 -28.94 11.51 -6.74
N GLN A 42 -29.22 11.84 -8.01
CA GLN A 42 -28.83 11.01 -9.15
C GLN A 42 -27.69 11.60 -9.97
N THR A 43 -27.25 12.82 -9.64
CA THR A 43 -26.22 13.58 -10.36
C THR A 43 -25.23 14.15 -9.36
N ILE A 44 -23.98 14.28 -9.79
CA ILE A 44 -22.92 14.87 -8.96
C ILE A 44 -23.01 16.39 -9.09
N THR A 45 -23.21 17.06 -7.95
CA THR A 45 -23.09 18.53 -7.85
C THR A 45 -21.83 18.91 -7.09
N VAL A 46 -21.38 20.16 -7.27
CA VAL A 46 -20.24 20.70 -6.49
C VAL A 46 -20.57 20.69 -5.00
N VAL A 47 -21.80 21.00 -4.66
CA VAL A 47 -22.28 21.05 -3.27
C VAL A 47 -22.24 19.66 -2.61
N SER A 48 -22.82 18.66 -3.26
CA SER A 48 -22.83 17.29 -2.73
C SER A 48 -21.41 16.70 -2.66
N ALA A 49 -20.55 16.98 -3.62
CA ALA A 49 -19.18 16.52 -3.61
C ALA A 49 -18.36 17.09 -2.44
N ILE A 50 -18.53 18.40 -2.15
CA ILE A 50 -17.87 19.07 -1.02
C ILE A 50 -18.43 18.55 0.32
N ALA A 51 -19.75 18.47 0.46
CA ALA A 51 -20.42 17.98 1.66
C ALA A 51 -19.93 16.56 2.00
N TRP A 52 -19.94 15.65 1.02
CA TRP A 52 -19.44 14.29 1.24
C TRP A 52 -17.95 14.25 1.58
N ALA A 53 -17.13 15.10 0.96
CA ALA A 53 -15.71 15.13 1.26
C ALA A 53 -15.42 15.48 2.71
N GLN A 54 -16.24 16.34 3.32
CA GLN A 54 -16.11 16.83 4.68
C GLN A 54 -16.76 15.94 5.76
N LEU A 55 -17.53 14.91 5.38
CA LEU A 55 -18.21 14.03 6.36
C LEU A 55 -17.32 13.47 7.48
N PRO A 56 -16.07 12.99 7.19
CA PRO A 56 -15.21 12.54 8.28
C PRO A 56 -14.62 13.75 9.02
N ASP A 57 -14.65 13.70 10.35
CA ASP A 57 -13.90 14.65 11.20
C ASP A 57 -12.41 14.35 11.14
N THR A 58 -11.75 14.88 10.11
CA THR A 58 -10.34 14.61 9.79
C THR A 58 -9.64 15.86 9.27
N GLN A 59 -8.36 15.70 8.96
CA GLN A 59 -7.55 16.80 8.42
C GLN A 59 -7.97 17.20 6.99
N PRO A 60 -7.83 18.48 6.61
CA PRO A 60 -8.18 19.00 5.28
C PRO A 60 -7.53 18.26 4.11
N ILE A 61 -6.37 17.62 4.33
CA ILE A 61 -5.70 16.79 3.31
C ILE A 61 -6.57 15.59 2.91
N VAL A 62 -7.30 14.98 3.86
CA VAL A 62 -8.19 13.86 3.58
C VAL A 62 -9.40 14.33 2.78
N TRP A 63 -9.96 15.49 3.13
CA TRP A 63 -11.05 16.11 2.36
C TRP A 63 -10.63 16.43 0.92
N ALA A 64 -9.41 16.98 0.76
CA ALA A 64 -8.85 17.25 -0.56
C ALA A 64 -8.67 15.97 -1.39
N GLN A 65 -8.22 14.86 -0.77
CA GLN A 65 -8.08 13.57 -1.44
C GLN A 65 -9.45 12.98 -1.84
N ARG A 66 -10.45 13.05 -0.97
CA ARG A 66 -11.81 12.62 -1.25
C ARG A 66 -12.40 13.42 -2.41
N LEU A 67 -12.32 14.75 -2.36
CA LEU A 67 -12.81 15.62 -3.42
C LEU A 67 -12.08 15.41 -4.75
N ALA A 68 -10.76 15.13 -4.71
CA ALA A 68 -9.99 14.80 -5.90
C ALA A 68 -10.44 13.49 -6.56
N ALA A 69 -10.82 12.47 -5.76
CA ALA A 69 -11.39 11.23 -6.28
C ALA A 69 -12.73 11.48 -6.99
N VAL A 70 -13.64 12.22 -6.34
CA VAL A 70 -14.93 12.60 -6.94
C VAL A 70 -14.75 13.43 -8.20
N ARG A 71 -13.83 14.39 -8.21
CA ARG A 71 -13.51 15.20 -9.40
C ARG A 71 -13.06 14.35 -10.57
N GLY A 72 -12.26 13.30 -10.31
CA GLY A 72 -11.84 12.35 -11.34
C GLY A 72 -13.01 11.61 -11.98
N LEU A 73 -13.97 11.16 -11.17
CA LEU A 73 -15.22 10.54 -11.63
C LEU A 73 -16.11 11.55 -12.36
N ALA A 74 -16.30 12.75 -11.79
CA ALA A 74 -17.15 13.80 -12.38
C ALA A 74 -16.68 14.21 -13.78
N ARG A 75 -15.37 14.31 -14.01
CA ARG A 75 -14.83 14.56 -15.37
C ARG A 75 -15.17 13.46 -16.36
N TYR A 76 -15.21 12.22 -15.92
CA TYR A 76 -15.64 11.11 -16.77
C TYR A 76 -17.14 11.17 -17.02
N LEU A 77 -17.94 11.41 -15.98
CA LEU A 77 -19.40 11.46 -16.09
C LEU A 77 -19.89 12.66 -16.90
N ALA A 78 -19.24 13.81 -16.82
CA ALA A 78 -19.62 15.00 -17.62
C ALA A 78 -19.52 14.78 -19.13
N THR A 79 -18.85 13.72 -19.58
CA THR A 79 -18.89 13.30 -21.00
C THR A 79 -20.13 12.50 -21.37
N ILE A 80 -20.89 12.04 -20.39
CA ILE A 80 -22.06 11.15 -20.54
C ILE A 80 -23.34 11.89 -20.11
N ASP A 81 -23.26 12.60 -18.99
CA ASP A 81 -24.35 13.35 -18.37
C ASP A 81 -23.98 14.83 -18.23
N PRO A 82 -24.58 15.72 -19.05
CA PRO A 82 -24.34 17.17 -18.99
C PRO A 82 -24.75 17.82 -17.67
N GLY A 83 -25.59 17.16 -16.86
CA GLY A 83 -25.98 17.64 -15.53
C GLY A 83 -24.92 17.46 -14.46
N THR A 84 -23.87 16.68 -14.75
CA THR A 84 -22.76 16.45 -13.80
C THR A 84 -21.87 17.67 -13.68
N GLU A 85 -21.74 18.20 -12.45
CA GLU A 85 -20.83 19.30 -12.14
C GLU A 85 -19.44 18.76 -11.75
N ILE A 86 -18.39 19.46 -12.22
CA ILE A 86 -17.01 19.11 -11.90
C ILE A 86 -16.51 19.97 -10.72
N PRO A 87 -16.27 19.37 -9.53
CA PRO A 87 -15.78 20.13 -8.37
C PRO A 87 -14.45 20.84 -8.68
N PRO A 88 -14.27 22.12 -8.29
CA PRO A 88 -13.04 22.87 -8.54
C PRO A 88 -11.85 22.30 -7.77
N ALA A 89 -10.63 22.55 -8.28
CA ALA A 89 -9.41 22.25 -7.55
C ALA A 89 -9.16 23.29 -6.44
N GLY A 90 -8.44 22.89 -5.39
CA GLY A 90 -7.97 23.83 -4.36
C GLY A 90 -9.02 24.31 -3.36
N VAL A 91 -10.20 23.68 -3.31
CA VAL A 91 -11.27 24.02 -2.33
C VAL A 91 -10.75 23.86 -0.90
N PHE A 92 -10.00 22.82 -0.64
CA PHE A 92 -9.39 22.59 0.66
C PHE A 92 -7.91 22.95 0.62
N ALA A 93 -7.46 23.77 1.56
CA ALA A 93 -6.05 24.13 1.71
C ALA A 93 -5.24 22.95 2.25
N ALA A 94 -4.89 22.04 1.37
CA ALA A 94 -4.14 20.84 1.71
C ALA A 94 -2.63 21.08 1.56
N ARG A 95 -2.04 21.92 2.41
CA ARG A 95 -0.58 21.96 2.54
C ARG A 95 -0.15 20.75 3.38
N TYR A 96 0.31 19.70 2.69
CA TYR A 96 0.98 18.59 3.37
C TYR A 96 2.30 19.09 3.94
N GLN A 97 2.32 19.40 5.23
CA GLN A 97 3.57 19.59 5.97
C GLN A 97 4.15 18.18 6.19
N ARG A 98 5.20 17.90 5.46
CA ARG A 98 5.92 16.64 5.64
C ARG A 98 6.61 16.69 7.01
N PRO A 99 6.22 15.84 7.98
CA PRO A 99 6.94 15.79 9.25
C PRO A 99 8.40 15.46 8.99
N VAL A 100 9.29 16.03 9.80
CA VAL A 100 10.71 15.70 9.74
C VAL A 100 10.86 14.20 10.04
N PRO A 101 11.48 13.42 9.14
CA PRO A 101 11.64 12.00 9.37
C PRO A 101 12.49 11.75 10.61
N TYR A 102 12.07 10.84 11.47
CA TYR A 102 12.90 10.36 12.55
C TYR A 102 14.01 9.45 11.97
N VAL A 103 15.26 9.75 12.29
CA VAL A 103 16.41 8.96 11.87
C VAL A 103 16.88 8.13 13.06
N TYR A 104 16.72 6.82 12.95
CA TYR A 104 17.14 5.89 13.99
C TYR A 104 18.66 5.82 14.09
N SER A 105 19.19 5.93 15.31
CA SER A 105 20.60 5.65 15.60
C SER A 105 20.88 4.14 15.50
N VAL A 106 22.16 3.78 15.35
CA VAL A 106 22.60 2.37 15.34
C VAL A 106 22.18 1.63 16.62
N ALA A 107 22.24 2.31 17.77
CA ALA A 107 21.83 1.74 19.06
C ALA A 107 20.31 1.47 19.11
N GLU A 108 19.49 2.33 18.52
CA GLU A 108 18.04 2.13 18.45
C GLU A 108 17.66 0.99 17.51
N VAL A 109 18.31 0.89 16.35
CA VAL A 109 18.14 -0.25 15.44
C VAL A 109 18.51 -1.55 16.13
N SER A 110 19.64 -1.58 16.87
CA SER A 110 20.08 -2.76 17.62
C SER A 110 19.06 -3.16 18.69
N ARG A 111 18.52 -2.20 19.45
CA ARG A 111 17.47 -2.45 20.44
C ARG A 111 16.19 -2.97 19.81
N LEU A 112 15.81 -2.43 18.65
CA LEU A 112 14.66 -2.90 17.89
C LEU A 112 14.83 -4.36 17.47
N LEU A 113 15.99 -4.72 16.93
CA LEU A 113 16.30 -6.11 16.55
C LEU A 113 16.27 -7.06 17.76
N GLN A 114 16.81 -6.64 18.90
CA GLN A 114 16.72 -7.41 20.14
C GLN A 114 15.28 -7.61 20.61
N ALA A 115 14.46 -6.57 20.55
CA ALA A 115 13.05 -6.64 20.93
C ALA A 115 12.26 -7.60 20.04
N THR A 116 12.61 -7.77 18.76
CA THR A 116 11.92 -8.74 17.91
C THR A 116 12.08 -10.18 18.38
N ARG A 117 13.18 -10.50 19.08
CA ARG A 117 13.46 -11.87 19.57
C ARG A 117 12.52 -12.33 20.65
N THR A 118 11.83 -11.41 21.33
CA THR A 118 10.81 -11.72 22.35
C THR A 118 9.42 -12.01 21.77
N LEU A 119 9.22 -11.84 20.47
CA LEU A 119 7.94 -12.08 19.83
C LEU A 119 7.61 -13.58 19.77
N CYS A 120 6.34 -13.91 19.98
CA CYS A 120 5.81 -15.25 19.84
C CYS A 120 4.81 -15.32 18.65
N PRO A 121 4.77 -16.41 17.91
CA PRO A 121 5.62 -17.63 17.98
C PRO A 121 7.05 -17.38 17.42
N PRO A 122 8.01 -18.30 17.64
CA PRO A 122 9.42 -18.11 17.25
C PRO A 122 9.65 -17.77 15.76
N MET A 123 8.78 -18.23 14.87
CA MET A 123 8.86 -17.86 13.46
C MET A 123 8.52 -16.37 13.23
N ARG A 124 7.61 -15.81 14.03
CA ARG A 124 7.27 -14.38 13.99
C ARG A 124 8.50 -13.54 14.41
N ALA A 125 9.19 -13.94 15.49
CA ALA A 125 10.42 -13.30 15.92
C ALA A 125 11.46 -13.27 14.80
N ALA A 126 11.78 -14.43 14.23
CA ALA A 126 12.76 -14.55 13.15
C ALA A 126 12.38 -13.73 11.92
N THR A 127 11.10 -13.71 11.55
CA THR A 127 10.61 -12.93 10.39
C THR A 127 10.77 -11.42 10.61
N HIS A 128 10.44 -10.91 11.80
CA HIS A 128 10.57 -9.48 12.08
C HIS A 128 12.04 -9.07 12.23
N GLU A 129 12.87 -9.91 12.84
CA GLU A 129 14.32 -9.65 12.93
C GLU A 129 14.94 -9.57 11.54
N ALA A 130 14.65 -10.53 10.65
CA ALA A 130 15.14 -10.53 9.29
C ALA A 130 14.62 -9.32 8.47
N LEU A 131 13.33 -8.98 8.63
CA LEU A 131 12.72 -7.83 7.95
C LEU A 131 13.37 -6.51 8.38
N PHE A 132 13.46 -6.25 9.67
CA PHE A 132 14.03 -5.00 10.16
C PHE A 132 15.54 -4.90 9.89
N GLY A 133 16.27 -6.02 9.98
CA GLY A 133 17.67 -6.08 9.59
C GLY A 133 17.87 -5.75 8.10
N LEU A 134 17.05 -6.33 7.24
CA LEU A 134 17.07 -6.04 5.81
C LEU A 134 16.73 -4.57 5.52
N LEU A 135 15.70 -4.02 6.13
CA LEU A 135 15.32 -2.62 5.93
C LEU A 135 16.42 -1.66 6.40
N GLY A 136 17.00 -1.92 7.58
CA GLY A 136 18.04 -1.08 8.16
C GLY A 136 19.36 -1.12 7.39
N SER A 137 19.71 -2.26 6.77
CA SER A 137 20.97 -2.41 6.02
C SER A 137 20.89 -2.04 4.54
N SER A 138 19.69 -2.12 3.93
CA SER A 138 19.54 -1.96 2.48
C SER A 138 18.81 -0.68 2.07
N GLY A 139 18.11 -0.01 2.99
CA GLY A 139 17.27 1.14 2.68
C GLY A 139 16.08 0.81 1.75
N MET A 140 15.70 -0.44 1.63
CA MET A 140 14.53 -0.85 0.85
C MET A 140 13.24 -0.30 1.45
N ARG A 141 12.21 -0.12 0.63
CA ARG A 141 10.87 0.21 1.13
C ARG A 141 10.23 -1.02 1.77
N VAL A 142 9.43 -0.81 2.82
CA VAL A 142 8.73 -1.91 3.52
C VAL A 142 7.92 -2.77 2.54
N GLY A 143 7.18 -2.16 1.62
CA GLY A 143 6.42 -2.91 0.61
C GLY A 143 7.28 -3.73 -0.35
N GLU A 144 8.48 -3.27 -0.66
CA GLU A 144 9.45 -4.01 -1.49
C GLU A 144 9.99 -5.22 -0.72
N ALA A 145 10.40 -5.02 0.52
CA ALA A 145 10.93 -6.09 1.35
C ALA A 145 9.90 -7.18 1.68
N ILE A 146 8.64 -6.80 1.96
CA ILE A 146 7.55 -7.75 2.20
C ILE A 146 7.17 -8.52 0.91
N GLY A 147 7.30 -7.88 -0.24
CA GLY A 147 6.98 -8.47 -1.54
C GLY A 147 8.07 -9.35 -2.15
N LEU A 148 9.22 -9.53 -1.46
CA LEU A 148 10.30 -10.39 -1.97
C LEU A 148 9.88 -11.86 -2.04
N GLU A 149 10.19 -12.48 -3.15
CA GLU A 149 10.09 -13.92 -3.35
C GLU A 149 11.47 -14.59 -3.17
N ARG A 150 11.49 -15.91 -3.00
CA ARG A 150 12.75 -16.66 -2.84
C ARG A 150 13.70 -16.46 -4.03
N SER A 151 13.16 -16.42 -5.23
CA SER A 151 13.88 -16.18 -6.47
C SER A 151 14.45 -14.75 -6.62
N ASP A 152 14.02 -13.83 -5.75
CA ASP A 152 14.53 -12.45 -5.75
C ASP A 152 15.76 -12.27 -4.89
N VAL A 153 16.14 -13.27 -4.09
CA VAL A 153 17.24 -13.17 -3.11
C VAL A 153 18.32 -14.17 -3.45
N ASP A 154 19.42 -13.65 -3.98
CA ASP A 154 20.63 -14.42 -4.16
C ASP A 154 21.49 -14.33 -2.89
N LEU A 155 21.46 -15.40 -2.10
CA LEU A 155 22.25 -15.50 -0.87
C LEU A 155 23.71 -15.88 -1.15
N GLN A 156 24.06 -16.35 -2.35
CA GLN A 156 25.44 -16.67 -2.71
C GLN A 156 26.19 -15.37 -3.01
N ASP A 157 25.63 -14.56 -3.91
CA ASP A 157 26.23 -13.29 -4.32
C ASP A 157 25.85 -12.10 -3.42
N GLY A 158 24.93 -12.31 -2.48
CA GLY A 158 24.46 -11.24 -1.57
C GLY A 158 23.69 -10.13 -2.29
N ILE A 159 22.84 -10.50 -3.25
CA ILE A 159 22.08 -9.55 -4.07
C ILE A 159 20.58 -9.80 -3.93
N VAL A 160 19.80 -8.71 -3.79
CA VAL A 160 18.35 -8.74 -3.85
C VAL A 160 17.87 -8.05 -5.11
N THR A 161 16.98 -8.71 -5.86
CA THR A 161 16.30 -8.16 -7.04
C THR A 161 14.95 -7.59 -6.63
N VAL A 162 14.80 -6.27 -6.65
CA VAL A 162 13.51 -5.60 -6.45
C VAL A 162 12.80 -5.45 -7.78
N ARG A 163 11.77 -6.28 -8.05
CA ARG A 163 11.06 -6.30 -9.34
C ARG A 163 10.05 -5.17 -9.49
N ASN A 164 9.34 -4.82 -8.42
CA ASN A 164 8.21 -3.88 -8.43
C ASN A 164 8.51 -2.61 -7.61
N GLY A 165 9.53 -1.83 -8.01
CA GLY A 165 9.80 -0.53 -7.43
C GLY A 165 8.70 0.51 -7.75
N LYS A 166 8.75 1.69 -7.11
CA LYS A 166 7.78 2.80 -7.32
C LYS A 166 7.67 3.24 -8.80
N SER A 167 8.71 3.01 -9.60
CA SER A 167 8.79 3.35 -11.04
C SER A 167 8.57 2.16 -11.96
N ALA A 168 8.08 1.01 -11.46
CA ALA A 168 7.95 -0.25 -12.19
C ALA A 168 9.27 -0.77 -12.83
N ARG A 169 10.42 -0.20 -12.44
CA ARG A 169 11.74 -0.66 -12.90
C ARG A 169 12.35 -1.60 -11.88
N ALA A 170 12.85 -2.73 -12.35
CA ALA A 170 13.63 -3.63 -11.51
C ALA A 170 14.99 -2.99 -11.16
N ARG A 171 15.47 -3.26 -9.95
CA ARG A 171 16.82 -2.87 -9.52
C ARG A 171 17.46 -3.95 -8.67
N LEU A 172 18.78 -4.03 -8.72
CA LEU A 172 19.58 -4.86 -7.85
C LEU A 172 19.99 -4.07 -6.61
N VAL A 173 19.91 -4.71 -5.45
CA VAL A 173 20.31 -4.16 -4.15
C VAL A 173 21.38 -5.08 -3.55
N PRO A 174 22.66 -4.67 -3.56
CA PRO A 174 23.71 -5.44 -2.91
C PRO A 174 23.50 -5.40 -1.39
N LEU A 175 23.75 -6.52 -0.75
CA LEU A 175 23.66 -6.68 0.69
C LEU A 175 25.06 -6.71 1.32
N HIS A 176 25.18 -6.13 2.49
CA HIS A 176 26.37 -6.32 3.31
C HIS A 176 26.48 -7.80 3.74
N PRO A 177 27.70 -8.39 3.84
CA PRO A 177 27.87 -9.79 4.21
C PRO A 177 27.10 -10.20 5.47
N SER A 178 27.09 -9.38 6.52
CA SER A 178 26.33 -9.65 7.75
C SER A 178 24.82 -9.73 7.54
N ALA A 179 24.26 -8.95 6.62
CA ALA A 179 22.84 -9.02 6.26
C ALA A 179 22.55 -10.28 5.46
N THR A 180 23.44 -10.67 4.56
CA THR A 180 23.35 -11.93 3.82
C THR A 180 23.38 -13.14 4.75
N ASP A 181 24.26 -13.14 5.73
CA ASP A 181 24.35 -14.22 6.73
C ASP A 181 23.09 -14.31 7.60
N ALA A 182 22.56 -13.16 8.04
CA ALA A 182 21.31 -13.11 8.78
C ALA A 182 20.12 -13.64 7.97
N LEU A 183 20.04 -13.29 6.69
CA LEU A 183 19.01 -13.81 5.79
C LEU A 183 19.16 -15.30 5.50
N ARG A 184 20.39 -15.79 5.40
CA ARG A 184 20.70 -17.23 5.25
C ARG A 184 20.24 -18.02 6.48
N ALA A 185 20.53 -17.53 7.67
CA ALA A 185 20.07 -18.11 8.93
C ALA A 185 18.54 -18.11 9.03
N TYR A 186 17.89 -17.01 8.64
CA TYR A 186 16.44 -16.92 8.58
C TYR A 186 15.85 -17.93 7.59
N ALA A 187 16.39 -18.03 6.37
CA ALA A 187 15.93 -18.97 5.35
C ALA A 187 16.01 -20.42 5.83
N ALA A 188 17.14 -20.83 6.42
CA ALA A 188 17.33 -22.15 6.99
C ALA A 188 16.29 -22.46 8.09
N ARG A 189 16.06 -21.54 9.02
CA ARG A 189 15.07 -21.70 10.09
C ARG A 189 13.64 -21.78 9.55
N ARG A 190 13.31 -20.96 8.57
CA ARG A 190 11.98 -20.99 7.92
C ARG A 190 11.76 -22.34 7.23
N ASP A 191 12.74 -22.82 6.47
CA ASP A 191 12.63 -24.04 5.68
C ASP A 191 12.54 -25.30 6.60
N GLN A 192 13.13 -25.24 7.80
CA GLN A 192 12.95 -26.27 8.83
C GLN A 192 11.53 -26.28 9.40
N LEU A 193 10.95 -25.12 9.68
CA LEU A 193 9.64 -24.98 10.30
C LEU A 193 8.48 -25.09 9.31
N ARG A 194 8.73 -24.74 8.06
CA ARG A 194 7.77 -24.78 6.96
C ARG A 194 8.48 -25.28 5.70
N PRO A 195 8.64 -26.60 5.53
CA PRO A 195 9.21 -27.14 4.30
C PRO A 195 8.45 -26.57 3.09
N ALA A 196 9.19 -26.04 2.13
CA ALA A 196 8.60 -25.44 0.93
C ALA A 196 7.70 -26.49 0.25
N PRO A 197 6.48 -26.12 -0.18
CA PRO A 197 5.70 -26.97 -1.07
C PRO A 197 6.54 -27.26 -2.32
N LYS A 198 6.48 -28.46 -2.84
CA LYS A 198 7.26 -28.95 -4.01
C LYS A 198 7.01 -28.17 -5.32
N SER A 199 6.22 -27.10 -5.30
CA SER A 199 5.99 -26.21 -6.44
C SER A 199 6.91 -24.99 -6.36
N ASP A 200 7.50 -24.66 -7.49
CA ASP A 200 8.49 -23.60 -7.76
C ASP A 200 8.00 -22.14 -7.43
N ARG A 201 6.83 -22.01 -6.86
CA ARG A 201 6.24 -20.73 -6.40
C ARG A 201 6.37 -20.50 -4.91
N GLY A 202 7.40 -21.03 -4.29
CA GLY A 202 7.72 -20.81 -2.89
C GLY A 202 8.40 -19.46 -2.69
N GLY A 203 7.63 -18.37 -2.61
CA GLY A 203 8.16 -17.06 -2.34
C GLY A 203 8.97 -16.98 -1.04
N PHE A 204 9.96 -16.11 -1.00
CA PHE A 204 10.60 -15.61 0.20
C PHE A 204 9.58 -14.69 0.89
N GLN A 205 8.51 -15.28 1.41
CA GLN A 205 7.48 -14.52 2.11
C GLN A 205 8.00 -14.16 3.49
N LEU A 206 8.41 -12.92 3.65
CA LEU A 206 8.55 -12.27 4.96
C LEU A 206 7.17 -12.04 5.61
N SER A 207 6.07 -12.18 4.85
CA SER A 207 4.71 -12.14 5.37
C SER A 207 4.10 -13.55 5.42
N SER A 208 3.56 -13.91 6.59
CA SER A 208 2.60 -14.99 6.68
C SER A 208 1.31 -14.55 5.99
N GLN A 209 0.83 -15.34 5.03
CA GLN A 209 -0.50 -15.36 4.43
C GLN A 209 -1.29 -14.02 4.40
N ARG A 210 -1.85 -13.72 3.24
CA ARG A 210 -3.04 -12.85 3.12
C ARG A 210 -4.16 -13.42 4.01
N GLY A 211 -4.22 -12.93 5.22
CA GLY A 211 -5.20 -13.32 6.22
C GLY A 211 -5.10 -12.34 7.37
N GLY A 212 -5.96 -11.31 7.34
CA GLY A 212 -6.42 -10.51 8.46
C GLY A 212 -5.37 -10.05 9.45
N LEU A 213 -4.92 -8.81 9.31
CA LEU A 213 -4.49 -8.03 10.46
C LEU A 213 -5.74 -7.83 11.34
N LEU A 214 -6.01 -8.77 12.24
CA LEU A 214 -6.88 -8.51 13.38
C LEU A 214 -6.06 -7.65 14.35
N VAL A 215 -6.35 -6.35 14.30
CA VAL A 215 -6.08 -5.42 15.40
C VAL A 215 -7.03 -5.81 16.52
N GLY A 216 -6.51 -6.28 17.61
CA GLY A 216 -7.13 -6.38 18.91
C GLY A 216 -6.23 -5.71 19.90
#